data_12415ac73cf4ade4d438804f902580fc
#
_entry.id   12415ac73cf4ade4d438804f902580fc
#
_cell.length_a   1.000
_cell.length_b   1.000
_cell.length_c   1.000
_cell.angle_alpha   90.00
_cell.angle_beta   90.00
_cell.angle_gamma   90.00
#
_symmetry.space_group_name_H-M   'P 1'
#
loop_
_entity.id
_entity.type
_entity.pdbx_description
1 polymer ?
#
loop_
_entity_poly.entity_id
_entity_poly.type
_entity_poly.pdbx_seq_one_letter_code
_entity_poly.pdbx_strand_id
1 'polypeptide(L)'
;MRIYLGNLPYESAEEDLEETFRQYGQVESVTIIRDRDTGRSKGFGFVEMPENGEAQSAIDSMNGKELGGRTLTVNEARPREEHGGGG
;
A
#
# COMPACT_ATOMS: atom_id res chain seq x y z
N MET A 1 -8.11 7.67 -1.55
CA MET A 1 -8.04 6.32 -2.13
C MET A 1 -7.12 5.45 -1.31
N ARG A 2 -7.50 4.21 -1.10
CA ARG A 2 -6.68 3.26 -0.37
C ARG A 2 -5.93 2.39 -1.37
N ILE A 3 -4.66 2.17 -1.14
CA ILE A 3 -3.81 1.43 -2.05
C ILE A 3 -3.31 0.17 -1.35
N TYR A 4 -3.46 -0.98 -2.00
CA TYR A 4 -2.96 -2.24 -1.48
C TYR A 4 -1.53 -2.44 -1.95
N LEU A 5 -0.65 -2.86 -1.05
CA LEU A 5 0.73 -3.18 -1.36
C LEU A 5 0.98 -4.63 -0.99
N GLY A 6 1.44 -5.41 -1.94
CA GLY A 6 1.75 -6.81 -1.70
C GLY A 6 3.19 -7.14 -2.04
N ASN A 7 3.64 -8.26 -1.57
CA ASN A 7 5.01 -8.76 -1.78
C ASN A 7 6.07 -7.80 -1.24
N LEU A 8 5.76 -7.16 -0.12
CA LEU A 8 6.71 -6.25 0.52
C LEU A 8 7.87 -7.00 1.13
N PRO A 9 9.08 -6.44 1.11
CA PRO A 9 10.16 -7.01 1.89
C PRO A 9 9.77 -7.00 3.36
N TYR A 10 10.11 -8.04 4.08
CA TYR A 10 9.74 -8.14 5.49
C TYR A 10 10.37 -7.06 6.34
N GLU A 11 11.44 -6.46 5.87
CA GLU A 11 12.11 -5.40 6.61
C GLU A 11 11.59 -4.02 6.30
N SER A 12 10.61 -3.87 5.42
CA SER A 12 10.08 -2.57 5.06
C SER A 12 9.39 -1.93 6.25
N ALA A 13 9.60 -0.65 6.40
CA ALA A 13 8.95 0.11 7.46
C ALA A 13 7.91 1.04 6.86
N GLU A 14 6.93 1.43 7.65
CA GLU A 14 5.90 2.36 7.19
C GLU A 14 6.50 3.67 6.72
N GLU A 15 7.54 4.15 7.40
CA GLU A 15 8.20 5.37 7.04
C GLU A 15 8.81 5.31 5.65
N ASP A 16 9.38 4.17 5.26
CA ASP A 16 9.98 4.00 3.94
C ASP A 16 8.93 4.07 2.86
N LEU A 17 7.79 3.46 3.10
CA LEU A 17 6.70 3.48 2.15
C LEU A 17 6.09 4.86 2.05
N GLU A 18 5.97 5.54 3.16
CA GLU A 18 5.45 6.90 3.17
C GLU A 18 6.31 7.80 2.31
N GLU A 19 7.60 7.72 2.47
CA GLU A 19 8.53 8.53 1.72
C GLU A 19 8.45 8.23 0.24
N THR A 20 8.35 6.97 -0.11
CA THR A 20 8.25 6.54 -1.49
C THR A 20 6.96 7.06 -2.13
N PHE A 21 5.85 6.94 -1.46
CA PHE A 21 4.57 7.36 -2.02
C PHE A 21 4.38 8.87 -2.00
N ARG A 22 5.05 9.58 -1.12
CA ARG A 22 5.00 11.02 -1.09
C ARG A 22 5.54 11.65 -2.34
N GLN A 23 6.35 10.93 -3.09
CA GLN A 23 6.87 11.44 -4.36
C GLN A 23 5.77 11.57 -5.40
N TYR A 24 4.63 10.93 -5.20
CA TYR A 24 3.53 10.98 -6.13
C TYR A 24 2.40 11.88 -5.64
N GLY A 25 2.42 12.24 -4.37
CA GLY A 25 1.38 13.11 -3.83
C GLY A 25 1.31 13.02 -2.33
N GLN A 26 0.22 13.52 -1.79
CA GLN A 26 0.04 13.56 -0.35
C GLN A 26 -0.32 12.17 0.17
N VAL A 27 0.31 11.76 1.24
CA VAL A 27 0.05 10.48 1.88
C VAL A 27 -0.60 10.76 3.23
N GLU A 28 -1.76 10.17 3.46
CA GLU A 28 -2.47 10.35 4.70
C GLU A 28 -2.05 9.36 5.75
N SER A 29 -1.87 8.13 5.39
CA SER A 29 -1.40 7.11 6.34
C SER A 29 -0.81 5.93 5.61
N VAL A 30 0.02 5.16 6.30
CA VAL A 30 0.63 3.94 5.80
C VAL A 30 0.51 2.91 6.90
N THR A 31 0.06 1.71 6.56
CA THR A 31 -0.07 0.63 7.52
C THR A 31 0.55 -0.63 6.92
N ILE A 32 1.46 -1.28 7.62
CA ILE A 32 1.98 -2.58 7.23
C ILE A 32 1.34 -3.59 8.15
N ILE A 33 0.74 -4.62 7.58
CA ILE A 33 0.08 -5.66 8.37
C ILE A 33 1.15 -6.58 8.96
N ARG A 34 1.07 -6.81 10.25
CA ARG A 34 2.06 -7.63 10.94
C ARG A 34 1.38 -8.79 11.64
N ASP A 35 2.16 -9.86 11.82
CA ASP A 35 1.68 -11.01 12.52
C ASP A 35 1.59 -10.68 14.01
N ARG A 36 0.45 -10.98 14.65
CA ARG A 36 0.27 -10.68 16.03
C ARG A 36 1.19 -11.41 16.92
N ASP A 37 1.51 -12.65 16.60
CA ASP A 37 2.31 -13.49 17.46
C ASP A 37 3.80 -13.18 17.36
N THR A 38 4.30 -12.88 16.20
CA THR A 38 5.72 -12.69 16.02
C THR A 38 6.11 -11.23 15.80
N GLY A 39 5.14 -10.38 15.46
CA GLY A 39 5.41 -8.98 15.16
C GLY A 39 6.05 -8.77 13.81
N ARG A 40 6.17 -9.80 13.01
CA ARG A 40 6.79 -9.68 11.71
C ARG A 40 5.79 -9.25 10.66
N SER A 41 6.29 -8.53 9.67
CA SER A 41 5.45 -8.11 8.57
C SER A 41 4.94 -9.32 7.82
N LYS A 42 3.69 -9.29 7.41
CA LYS A 42 3.12 -10.35 6.59
C LYS A 42 3.41 -10.13 5.12
N GLY A 43 4.15 -9.11 4.77
CA GLY A 43 4.51 -8.83 3.39
C GLY A 43 3.47 -8.04 2.63
N PHE A 44 2.52 -7.44 3.31
CA PHE A 44 1.55 -6.58 2.64
C PHE A 44 1.08 -5.45 3.56
N GLY A 45 0.52 -4.44 2.97
CA GLY A 45 0.06 -3.30 3.72
C GLY A 45 -0.82 -2.40 2.87
N PHE A 46 -1.12 -1.22 3.39
CA PHE A 46 -2.00 -0.26 2.73
C PHE A 46 -1.46 1.15 2.88
N VAL A 47 -1.69 1.95 1.84
CA VAL A 47 -1.37 3.37 1.88
C VAL A 47 -2.66 4.13 1.58
N GLU A 48 -2.94 5.19 2.34
CA GLU A 48 -4.10 6.04 2.09
C GLU A 48 -3.63 7.35 1.49
N MET A 49 -4.12 7.68 0.32
CA MET A 49 -3.81 8.95 -0.34
C MET A 49 -5.14 9.63 -0.65
N PRO A 50 -5.34 10.87 -0.18
CA PRO A 50 -6.65 11.52 -0.34
C PRO A 50 -6.97 11.93 -1.78
N GLU A 51 -5.94 12.20 -2.59
CA GLU A 51 -6.17 12.61 -3.96
C GLU A 51 -6.16 11.41 -4.88
N ASN A 52 -7.28 11.12 -5.53
CA ASN A 52 -7.41 9.95 -6.39
C ASN A 52 -6.43 9.96 -7.55
N GLY A 53 -6.22 11.12 -8.14
CA GLY A 53 -5.29 11.22 -9.27
C GLY A 53 -3.87 10.91 -8.88
N GLU A 54 -3.45 11.40 -7.72
CA GLU A 54 -2.12 11.14 -7.21
C GLU A 54 -1.97 9.67 -6.84
N ALA A 55 -3.01 9.12 -6.22
CA ALA A 55 -3.00 7.70 -5.84
C ALA A 55 -2.90 6.81 -7.07
N GLN A 56 -3.62 7.15 -8.11
CA GLN A 56 -3.59 6.38 -9.35
C GLN A 56 -2.20 6.44 -9.99
N SER A 57 -1.57 7.61 -9.97
CA SER A 57 -0.20 7.74 -10.47
C SER A 57 0.76 6.87 -9.68
N ALA A 58 0.58 6.83 -8.37
CA ALA A 58 1.44 6.02 -7.51
C ALA A 58 1.24 4.54 -7.83
N ILE A 59 0.00 4.10 -8.02
CA ILE A 59 -0.29 2.72 -8.37
C ILE A 59 0.40 2.37 -9.69
N ASP A 60 0.20 3.19 -10.69
CA ASP A 60 0.74 2.92 -12.02
C ASP A 60 2.26 2.90 -12.02
N SER A 61 2.87 3.73 -11.21
CA SER A 61 4.32 3.82 -11.17
C SER A 61 4.97 2.74 -10.31
N MET A 62 4.30 2.37 -9.23
CA MET A 62 4.89 1.45 -8.27
C MET A 62 4.56 -0.01 -8.53
N ASN A 63 3.49 -0.28 -9.25
CA ASN A 63 3.12 -1.67 -9.51
C ASN A 63 4.19 -2.31 -10.39
N GLY A 64 4.76 -3.39 -9.95
CA GLY A 64 5.81 -4.09 -10.68
C GLY A 64 7.20 -3.56 -10.43
N LYS A 65 7.36 -2.54 -9.58
CA LYS A 65 8.68 -2.05 -9.26
C LYS A 65 9.35 -2.92 -8.23
N GLU A 66 10.65 -2.98 -8.29
CA GLU A 66 11.40 -3.73 -7.32
C GLU A 66 11.69 -2.90 -6.10
N LEU A 67 11.49 -3.47 -4.93
CA LEU A 67 11.84 -2.83 -3.69
C LEU A 67 12.51 -3.89 -2.82
N GLY A 68 13.74 -3.66 -2.42
CA GLY A 68 14.47 -4.60 -1.58
C GLY A 68 14.60 -5.98 -2.22
N GLY A 69 14.69 -6.04 -3.54
CA GLY A 69 14.83 -7.30 -4.24
C GLY A 69 13.53 -8.02 -4.51
N ARG A 70 12.39 -7.40 -4.18
CA ARG A 70 11.10 -8.01 -4.44
C ARG A 70 10.26 -7.12 -5.34
N THR A 71 9.51 -7.74 -6.22
CA THR A 71 8.63 -7.00 -7.12
C THR A 71 7.33 -6.70 -6.39
N LEU A 72 7.01 -5.44 -6.24
CA LEU A 72 5.82 -5.03 -5.52
C LEU A 72 4.56 -5.25 -6.34
N THR A 73 3.50 -5.63 -5.67
CA THR A 73 2.17 -5.65 -6.25
C THR A 73 1.43 -4.44 -5.65
N VAL A 74 1.00 -3.53 -6.50
CA VAL A 74 0.33 -2.32 -6.04
C VAL A 74 -0.98 -2.16 -6.80
N ASN A 75 -2.08 -2.13 -6.08
CA ASN A 75 -3.40 -2.02 -6.67
C ASN A 75 -4.29 -1.15 -5.82
N GLU A 76 -5.38 -0.70 -6.38
CA GLU A 76 -6.35 0.02 -5.58
C GLU A 76 -7.04 -0.95 -4.64
N ALA A 77 -7.08 -0.64 -3.36
CA ALA A 77 -7.78 -1.45 -2.38
C ALA A 77 -9.11 -0.78 -2.10
N ARG A 78 -10.18 -1.36 -2.57
CA ARG A 78 -11.50 -0.77 -2.34
C ARG A 78 -11.98 -1.12 -0.97
N PRO A 79 -12.65 -0.20 -0.32
CA PRO A 79 -13.26 -0.51 0.96
C PRO A 79 -14.29 -1.62 0.75
N ARG A 80 -14.47 -2.49 1.75
CA ARG A 80 -15.40 -3.50 1.63
C ARG A 80 -16.73 -2.90 1.57
N GLU A 81 -17.46 -3.19 0.59
CA GLU A 81 -18.70 -2.58 0.45
C GLU A 81 -19.70 -3.47 0.75
N GLU A 82 -19.84 -3.80 1.81
CA GLU A 82 -20.67 -4.73 2.06
C GLU A 82 -21.96 -4.51 1.73
N HIS A 83 -22.27 -3.63 1.64
CA HIS A 83 -23.51 -3.43 1.34
C HIS A 83 -23.72 -3.68 0.11
N GLY A 84 -23.36 -4.04 0.09
CA GLY A 84 -23.76 -4.26 -0.67
C GLY A 84 -23.99 -4.39 -1.36
N GLY A 85 -23.95 -4.47 -1.23
CA GLY A 85 -24.27 -4.64 -1.77
C GLY A 85 -24.76 -4.56 -2.30
N GLY A 86 -24.79 -4.47 -2.21
CA GLY A 86 -25.33 -4.45 -2.70
C GLY A 86 -25.46 -4.63 -3.23
N GLY A 87 -25.28 -4.73 -3.09
CA GLY A 87 -25.56 -5.08 -3.55
C GLY A 87 -25.47 -5.05 -3.71
#